data_0f28344d3957382aea5ab11bc7df5211
#
_entry.id   0f28344d3957382aea5ab11bc7df5211
#
_cell.length_a   1.000
_cell.length_b   1.000
_cell.length_c   1.000
_cell.angle_alpha   90.00
_cell.angle_beta   90.00
_cell.angle_gamma   90.00
#
_symmetry.space_group_name_H-M   'P 1'
#
loop_
_entity.id
_entity.type
_entity.pdbx_description
1 polymer ?
#
loop_
_entity_poly.entity_id
_entity_poly.type
_entity_poly.pdbx_seq_one_letter_code
_entity_poly.pdbx_strand_id
1 'polypeptide(L)'
;MANLKEIRNRIASVSSTMQITSAMKMVSAAKLKKAQDAITAMRPYSDKLTELIKNLSGSISGDTPNPYTQERPIKKTLVVAITSNRGLCGGFNSNIITVSYTHLTLPTSTTV
;
A
#
# COMPACT_ATOMS: atom_id res chain seq x y z
N MET A 1 15.63 -25.38 39.46
CA MET A 1 14.82 -24.30 40.08
C MET A 1 15.32 -22.97 39.50
N ALA A 2 14.44 -22.17 38.92
CA ALA A 2 14.83 -20.86 38.37
C ALA A 2 15.30 -19.94 39.50
N ASN A 3 16.51 -19.36 39.35
CA ASN A 3 17.11 -18.50 40.35
C ASN A 3 16.31 -17.18 40.43
N LEU A 4 15.88 -16.78 41.63
CA LEU A 4 15.15 -15.52 41.87
C LEU A 4 15.83 -14.30 41.25
N LYS A 5 17.16 -14.29 41.20
CA LYS A 5 17.97 -13.24 40.56
C LYS A 5 17.74 -13.22 39.02
N GLU A 6 17.69 -14.39 38.42
CA GLU A 6 17.43 -14.53 36.99
C GLU A 6 16.03 -14.02 36.60
N ILE A 7 15.02 -14.35 37.38
CA ILE A 7 13.65 -13.89 37.20
C ILE A 7 13.56 -12.36 37.31
N ARG A 8 14.23 -11.77 38.32
CA ARG A 8 14.24 -10.29 38.44
C ARG A 8 14.90 -9.61 37.24
N ASN A 9 16.04 -10.14 36.78
CA ASN A 9 16.71 -9.61 35.60
C ASN A 9 15.83 -9.72 34.35
N ARG A 10 15.11 -10.83 34.22
CA ARG A 10 14.18 -11.03 33.10
C ARG A 10 12.98 -10.05 33.13
N ILE A 11 12.44 -9.79 34.31
CA ILE A 11 11.36 -8.80 34.51
C ILE A 11 11.88 -7.39 34.13
N ALA A 12 13.06 -7.01 34.59
CA ALA A 12 13.65 -5.72 34.25
C ALA A 12 13.90 -5.56 32.74
N SER A 13 14.43 -6.61 32.11
CA SER A 13 14.65 -6.63 30.65
C SER A 13 13.33 -6.50 29.86
N VAL A 14 12.29 -7.24 30.23
CA VAL A 14 10.97 -7.17 29.58
C VAL A 14 10.34 -5.80 29.78
N SER A 15 10.44 -5.23 31.00
CA SER A 15 9.94 -3.88 31.29
C SER A 15 10.62 -2.82 30.42
N SER A 16 11.94 -2.89 30.28
CA SER A 16 12.71 -2.00 29.39
C SER A 16 12.27 -2.14 27.92
N THR A 17 12.12 -3.37 27.45
CA THR A 17 11.66 -3.65 26.08
C THR A 17 10.25 -3.12 25.85
N MET A 18 9.36 -3.21 26.83
CA MET A 18 8.00 -2.66 26.75
C MET A 18 8.01 -1.14 26.60
N GLN A 19 8.89 -0.43 27.33
CA GLN A 19 9.04 1.01 27.21
C GLN A 19 9.53 1.42 25.81
N ILE A 20 10.54 0.72 25.29
CA ILE A 20 11.08 0.95 23.95
C ILE A 20 9.98 0.72 22.89
N THR A 21 9.24 -0.37 23.00
CA THR A 21 8.14 -0.69 22.07
C THR A 21 7.04 0.36 22.12
N SER A 22 6.71 0.85 23.32
CA SER A 22 5.74 1.95 23.49
C SER A 22 6.20 3.24 22.81
N ALA A 23 7.47 3.59 22.95
CA ALA A 23 8.05 4.75 22.26
C ALA A 23 8.02 4.57 20.73
N MET A 24 8.36 3.39 20.21
CA MET A 24 8.26 3.08 18.77
C MET A 24 6.82 3.19 18.26
N LYS A 25 5.83 2.76 19.05
CA LYS A 25 4.41 2.91 18.73
C LYS A 25 4.01 4.38 18.57
N MET A 26 4.48 5.25 19.47
CA MET A 26 4.19 6.69 19.37
C MET A 26 4.78 7.32 18.11
N VAL A 27 6.03 6.99 17.77
CA VAL A 27 6.68 7.48 16.55
C VAL A 27 5.94 6.99 15.30
N SER A 28 5.53 5.72 15.28
CA SER A 28 4.77 5.16 14.17
C SER A 28 3.40 5.81 14.01
N ALA A 29 2.71 6.08 15.12
CA ALA A 29 1.42 6.78 15.11
C ALA A 29 1.56 8.21 14.58
N ALA A 30 2.62 8.93 14.95
CA ALA A 30 2.88 10.28 14.45
C ALA A 30 3.12 10.29 12.92
N LYS A 31 3.89 9.32 12.41
CA LYS A 31 4.13 9.16 10.97
C LYS A 31 2.85 8.78 10.22
N LEU A 32 2.04 7.89 10.79
CA LEU A 32 0.75 7.51 10.22
C LEU A 32 -0.18 8.73 10.12
N LYS A 33 -0.29 9.51 11.19
CA LYS A 33 -1.10 10.73 11.20
C LYS A 33 -0.66 11.70 10.10
N LYS A 34 0.65 11.96 9.98
CA LYS A 34 1.18 12.83 8.92
C LYS A 34 0.81 12.34 7.51
N ALA A 35 0.86 11.03 7.28
CA ALA A 35 0.46 10.44 6.00
C ALA A 35 -1.05 10.55 5.76
N GLN A 36 -1.87 10.34 6.79
CA GLN A 36 -3.33 10.50 6.72
C GLN A 36 -3.73 11.94 6.40
N ASP A 37 -3.11 12.92 7.07
CA ASP A 37 -3.35 14.34 6.82
C ASP A 37 -3.01 14.73 5.37
N ALA A 38 -1.89 14.21 4.84
CA ALA A 38 -1.49 14.41 3.46
C ALA A 38 -2.50 13.81 2.45
N ILE A 39 -2.99 12.60 2.71
CA ILE A 39 -4.00 11.95 1.86
C ILE A 39 -5.32 12.73 1.90
N THR A 40 -5.74 13.17 3.08
CA THR A 40 -6.98 13.94 3.23
C THR A 40 -6.91 15.26 2.48
N ALA A 41 -5.75 15.91 2.46
CA ALA A 41 -5.52 17.14 1.69
C ALA A 41 -5.51 16.89 0.16
N MET A 42 -5.04 15.73 -0.29
CA MET A 42 -5.01 15.37 -1.72
C MET A 42 -6.36 14.90 -2.29
N ARG A 43 -7.24 14.35 -1.48
CA ARG A 43 -8.53 13.79 -1.94
C ARG A 43 -9.36 14.75 -2.79
N PRO A 44 -9.64 16.00 -2.34
CA PRO A 44 -10.46 16.91 -3.12
C PRO A 44 -9.87 17.23 -4.50
N TYR A 45 -8.54 17.27 -4.62
CA TYR A 45 -7.87 17.44 -5.90
C TYR A 45 -8.09 16.22 -6.82
N SER A 46 -7.91 15.02 -6.30
CA SER A 46 -8.13 13.78 -7.05
C SER A 46 -9.58 13.63 -7.53
N ASP A 47 -10.54 13.98 -6.68
CA ASP A 47 -11.97 13.92 -7.01
C ASP A 47 -12.32 14.90 -8.10
N LYS A 48 -11.81 16.14 -8.03
CA LYS A 48 -12.02 17.15 -9.06
C LYS A 48 -11.33 16.79 -10.38
N LEU A 49 -10.15 16.21 -10.33
CA LEU A 49 -9.48 15.74 -11.55
C LEU A 49 -10.25 14.60 -12.21
N THR A 50 -10.79 13.69 -11.43
CA THR A 50 -11.63 12.59 -11.94
C THR A 50 -12.92 13.11 -12.57
N GLU A 51 -13.56 14.09 -11.96
CA GLU A 51 -14.75 14.77 -12.49
C GLU A 51 -14.45 15.46 -13.84
N LEU A 52 -13.34 16.20 -13.91
CA LEU A 52 -12.89 16.84 -15.15
C LEU A 52 -12.62 15.82 -16.27
N ILE A 53 -11.94 14.73 -15.97
CA ILE A 53 -11.68 13.68 -16.96
C ILE A 53 -12.99 13.06 -17.47
N LYS A 54 -13.95 12.80 -16.59
CA LYS A 54 -15.26 12.26 -16.98
C LYS A 54 -16.03 13.23 -17.87
N ASN A 55 -16.05 14.51 -17.55
CA ASN A 55 -16.72 15.55 -18.31
C ASN A 55 -16.09 15.75 -19.70
N LEU A 56 -14.74 15.77 -19.75
CA LEU A 56 -14.01 15.84 -21.01
C LEU A 56 -14.21 14.59 -21.87
N SER A 57 -14.18 13.41 -21.28
CA SER A 57 -14.41 12.16 -22.00
C SER A 57 -15.81 12.09 -22.60
N GLY A 58 -16.82 12.63 -21.90
CA GLY A 58 -18.19 12.72 -22.42
C GLY A 58 -18.37 13.73 -23.56
N SER A 59 -17.59 14.82 -23.57
CA SER A 59 -17.65 15.85 -24.60
C SER A 59 -16.82 15.54 -25.85
N ILE A 60 -15.84 14.66 -25.76
CA ILE A 60 -14.96 14.26 -26.89
C ILE A 60 -15.56 13.14 -27.74
N SER A 61 -16.78 12.67 -27.45
CA SER A 61 -17.47 11.61 -28.21
C SER A 61 -17.76 11.95 -29.69
N GLY A 62 -17.31 13.10 -30.18
CA GLY A 62 -17.47 13.56 -31.58
C GLY A 62 -16.12 13.71 -32.29
N ASP A 63 -15.86 12.86 -33.25
CA ASP A 63 -15.05 13.05 -34.45
C ASP A 63 -13.51 13.23 -34.32
N THR A 64 -12.93 13.39 -33.14
CA THR A 64 -11.48 13.42 -33.02
C THR A 64 -10.96 12.15 -32.31
N PRO A 65 -10.19 11.28 -33.01
CA PRO A 65 -9.66 10.06 -32.40
C PRO A 65 -8.62 10.42 -31.32
N ASN A 66 -9.05 10.40 -30.06
CA ASN A 66 -8.13 10.58 -28.95
C ASN A 66 -7.45 9.24 -28.63
N PRO A 67 -6.12 9.11 -28.77
CA PRO A 67 -5.40 7.86 -28.53
C PRO A 67 -5.52 7.34 -27.09
N TYR A 68 -5.95 8.16 -26.13
CA TYR A 68 -6.12 7.78 -24.72
C TYR A 68 -7.50 7.22 -24.37
N THR A 69 -8.52 7.53 -25.18
CA THR A 69 -9.90 7.04 -24.97
C THR A 69 -10.29 5.91 -25.91
N GLN A 70 -9.46 5.59 -26.88
CA GLN A 70 -9.70 4.53 -27.85
C GLN A 70 -9.59 3.14 -27.22
N GLU A 71 -10.62 2.32 -27.33
CA GLU A 71 -10.57 0.91 -26.92
C GLU A 71 -9.60 0.13 -27.82
N ARG A 72 -8.62 -0.48 -27.20
CA ARG A 72 -7.59 -1.28 -27.86
C ARG A 72 -7.50 -2.67 -27.24
N PRO A 73 -7.22 -3.71 -28.03
CA PRO A 73 -7.00 -5.04 -27.47
C PRO A 73 -5.79 -5.01 -26.51
N ILE A 74 -5.94 -5.61 -25.35
CA ILE A 74 -4.89 -5.66 -24.32
C ILE A 74 -3.77 -6.59 -24.80
N LYS A 75 -2.64 -6.02 -25.22
CA LYS A 75 -1.44 -6.76 -25.65
C LYS A 75 -0.38 -6.86 -24.55
N LYS A 76 -0.30 -5.87 -23.68
CA LYS A 76 0.68 -5.79 -22.59
C LYS A 76 0.02 -5.16 -21.37
N THR A 77 0.21 -5.76 -20.22
CA THR A 77 -0.30 -5.26 -18.94
C THR A 77 0.88 -4.83 -18.07
N LEU A 78 0.84 -3.62 -17.54
CA LEU A 78 1.79 -3.12 -16.57
C LEU A 78 1.18 -3.27 -15.17
N VAL A 79 1.85 -4.01 -14.30
CA VAL A 79 1.48 -4.12 -12.89
C VAL A 79 2.42 -3.24 -12.06
N VAL A 80 1.87 -2.24 -11.39
CA VAL A 80 2.63 -1.36 -10.49
C VAL A 80 2.38 -1.80 -9.06
N ALA A 81 3.36 -2.45 -8.45
CA ALA A 81 3.30 -2.88 -7.05
C ALA A 81 3.89 -1.80 -6.14
N ILE A 82 3.07 -1.26 -5.22
CA ILE A 82 3.49 -0.26 -4.24
C ILE A 82 3.73 -0.97 -2.91
N THR A 83 4.99 -0.99 -2.49
CA THR A 83 5.44 -1.68 -1.27
C THR A 83 6.02 -0.70 -0.26
N SER A 84 6.20 -1.15 0.99
CA SER A 84 6.88 -0.37 2.03
C SER A 84 8.39 -0.35 1.81
N ASN A 85 9.03 0.82 1.97
CA ASN A 85 10.49 0.98 1.84
C ASN A 85 11.28 0.40 3.01
N ARG A 86 10.62 0.15 4.15
CA ARG A 86 11.28 -0.36 5.35
C ARG A 86 10.65 -1.67 5.80
N GLY A 87 11.43 -2.49 6.48
CA GLY A 87 10.94 -3.65 7.21
C GLY A 87 9.98 -3.28 8.34
N LEU A 88 9.61 -4.24 9.17
CA LEU A 88 8.63 -4.12 10.27
C LEU A 88 7.19 -3.86 9.80
N CYS A 89 6.89 -4.17 8.55
CA CYS A 89 5.54 -4.10 7.97
C CYS A 89 4.78 -5.45 8.02
N GLY A 90 5.27 -6.42 8.79
CA GLY A 90 4.69 -7.77 8.84
C GLY A 90 4.72 -8.45 7.47
N GLY A 91 3.63 -9.10 7.09
CA GLY A 91 3.49 -9.76 5.79
C GLY A 91 3.12 -8.84 4.62
N PHE A 92 3.06 -7.50 4.81
CA PHE A 92 2.56 -6.58 3.80
C PHE A 92 3.30 -6.68 2.45
N ASN A 93 4.62 -6.54 2.45
CA ASN A 93 5.41 -6.60 1.22
C ASN A 93 5.35 -8.00 0.58
N SER A 94 5.46 -9.04 1.38
CA SER A 94 5.39 -10.43 0.92
C SER A 94 4.04 -10.74 0.28
N ASN A 95 2.94 -10.33 0.90
CA ASN A 95 1.60 -10.55 0.37
C ASN A 95 1.37 -9.82 -0.97
N ILE A 96 1.84 -8.57 -1.10
CA ILE A 96 1.72 -7.83 -2.37
C ILE A 96 2.47 -8.55 -3.48
N ILE A 97 3.69 -9.01 -3.23
CA ILE A 97 4.49 -9.74 -4.23
C ILE A 97 3.79 -11.04 -4.62
N THR A 98 3.32 -11.82 -3.65
CA THR A 98 2.63 -13.09 -3.90
C THR A 98 1.35 -12.87 -4.71
N VAL A 99 0.51 -11.91 -4.33
CA VAL A 99 -0.75 -11.63 -5.04
C VAL A 99 -0.47 -11.11 -6.46
N SER A 100 0.51 -10.23 -6.64
CA SER A 100 0.90 -9.74 -7.97
C SER A 100 1.34 -10.88 -8.88
N TYR A 101 2.14 -11.80 -8.35
CA TYR A 101 2.60 -12.97 -9.11
C TYR A 101 1.45 -13.92 -9.47
N THR A 102 0.57 -14.25 -8.53
CA THR A 102 -0.57 -15.13 -8.78
C THR A 102 -1.55 -14.55 -9.81
N HIS A 103 -1.79 -13.24 -9.78
CA HIS A 103 -2.64 -12.58 -10.79
C HIS A 103 -2.01 -12.57 -12.18
N LEU A 104 -0.68 -12.54 -12.28
CA LEU A 104 0.01 -12.59 -13.57
C LEU A 104 0.10 -14.00 -14.17
N THR A 105 0.17 -15.04 -13.33
CA THR A 105 0.40 -16.42 -13.80
C THR A 105 -0.88 -17.23 -13.95
N LEU A 106 -1.94 -16.95 -13.21
CA LEU A 106 -3.21 -17.67 -13.28
C LEU A 106 -3.95 -17.56 -14.63
N PRO A 107 -3.95 -16.42 -15.36
CA PRO A 107 -4.64 -16.33 -16.65
C PRO A 107 -3.98 -17.11 -17.78
N THR A 108 -2.73 -17.50 -17.65
CA THR A 108 -2.01 -18.27 -18.69
C THR A 108 -2.25 -19.77 -18.63
N SER A 109 -2.90 -20.27 -17.57
CA SER A 109 -3.18 -21.70 -17.37
C SER A 109 -4.50 -22.19 -17.97
N THR A 110 -5.31 -21.32 -18.57
CA THR A 110 -6.65 -21.66 -19.11
C THR A 110 -6.72 -21.69 -20.63
N THR A 111 -5.62 -21.90 -21.33
CA THR A 111 -5.64 -22.22 -22.77
C THR A 111 -5.08 -23.62 -23.00
N VAL A 112 -5.90 -24.61 -22.76
CA VAL A 112 -5.85 -25.93 -23.41
C VAL A 112 -7.21 -26.17 -24.03
#